data_3f9c73e3e28f6d075ebe33371f5b952e
#
_entry.id   3f9c73e3e28f6d075ebe33371f5b952e
#
_cell.length_a   1.000
_cell.length_b   1.000
_cell.length_c   1.000
_cell.angle_alpha   90.00
_cell.angle_beta   90.00
_cell.angle_gamma   90.00
#
_symmetry.space_group_name_H-M   'P 1'
#
loop_
_entity.id
_entity.type
_entity.pdbx_description
1 polymer ?
#
loop_
_entity_poly.entity_id
_entity_poly.type
_entity_poly.pdbx_seq_one_letter_code
_entity_poly.pdbx_strand_id
1 'polypeptide(L)'
;MAENGSRDHEKVSDDVRRDYKPEGEAHRSGAPSTFKRTLTEFQEDNLSDWAAALTYYGLLSLFPALIAMVSLIGIFGDPQTTTSKLTEIITEIGPESGAETFEGPIKSITENQSAAGFAFIFGLAAALWSASGYVGAFTRASNIIYETPEGRPFWKLRPLQIGVTLAMIIMMALLAIGLVLTGPVVEAVANPIGLSSTAVDVWNVAKWPVMAAIFILMVDVLYYTTPNVKLRGFKWVTPGALVAIVVWAIASALFAFYVSNFSSYDKTYGTLAGLVVLLLWFWITNLAILFGHQMNAERERSVEIEEGRPRAEKEIQLEPRDEPKDQKTT
;
A
#
# COMPACT_ATOMS: atom_id res chain seq x y z
N MET A 1 -26.16 -7.89 49.07
CA MET A 1 -26.54 -8.94 48.05
C MET A 1 -25.86 -8.68 46.72
N ALA A 2 -24.59 -8.19 46.71
CA ALA A 2 -23.84 -7.84 45.48
C ALA A 2 -22.45 -8.50 45.40
N GLU A 3 -22.15 -9.46 46.25
CA GLU A 3 -20.79 -10.07 46.35
C GLU A 3 -20.69 -11.49 45.74
N ASN A 4 -21.81 -12.05 45.26
CA ASN A 4 -21.83 -13.43 44.76
C ASN A 4 -21.64 -13.54 43.23
N GLY A 5 -21.83 -12.49 42.44
CA GLY A 5 -21.71 -12.52 40.97
C GLY A 5 -20.26 -12.56 40.47
N SER A 6 -19.33 -11.92 41.19
CA SER A 6 -17.92 -11.83 40.76
C SER A 6 -17.13 -13.14 40.96
N ARG A 7 -17.52 -13.93 41.97
CA ARG A 7 -16.87 -15.23 42.26
C ARG A 7 -17.26 -16.33 41.28
N ASP A 8 -18.44 -16.24 40.68
CA ASP A 8 -18.92 -17.25 39.73
C ASP A 8 -18.27 -17.07 38.35
N HIS A 9 -18.01 -15.83 37.91
CA HIS A 9 -17.27 -15.58 36.66
C HIS A 9 -15.78 -15.95 36.77
N GLU A 10 -15.16 -15.74 37.92
CA GLU A 10 -13.77 -16.15 38.17
C GLU A 10 -13.61 -17.67 38.25
N LYS A 11 -14.58 -18.38 38.88
CA LYS A 11 -14.59 -19.84 38.91
C LYS A 11 -14.84 -20.47 37.56
N VAL A 12 -15.74 -19.92 36.74
CA VAL A 12 -16.00 -20.41 35.37
C VAL A 12 -14.76 -20.23 34.49
N SER A 13 -14.02 -19.14 34.62
CA SER A 13 -12.76 -18.92 33.89
C SER A 13 -11.64 -19.88 34.31
N ASP A 14 -11.58 -20.23 35.62
CA ASP A 14 -10.57 -21.13 36.10
C ASP A 14 -10.89 -22.61 35.83
N ASP A 15 -12.16 -23.02 35.81
CA ASP A 15 -12.57 -24.36 35.42
C ASP A 15 -12.34 -24.60 33.90
N VAL A 16 -12.61 -23.60 33.06
CA VAL A 16 -12.30 -23.67 31.60
C VAL A 16 -10.78 -23.77 31.38
N ARG A 17 -9.96 -23.13 32.23
CA ARG A 17 -8.50 -23.26 32.17
C ARG A 17 -7.98 -24.62 32.65
N ARG A 18 -8.68 -25.26 33.60
CA ARG A 18 -8.24 -26.57 34.16
C ARG A 18 -8.56 -27.73 33.25
N ASP A 19 -9.65 -27.68 32.48
CA ASP A 19 -10.03 -28.71 31.51
C ASP A 19 -9.33 -28.60 30.17
N TYR A 20 -8.62 -27.50 29.92
CA TYR A 20 -7.77 -27.38 28.75
C TYR A 20 -6.48 -28.19 28.97
N LYS A 21 -6.55 -29.48 28.71
CA LYS A 21 -5.37 -30.29 28.36
C LYS A 21 -4.99 -29.87 26.93
N PRO A 22 -3.82 -29.29 26.70
CA PRO A 22 -3.31 -29.22 25.34
C PRO A 22 -3.26 -30.64 24.85
N GLU A 23 -4.12 -31.02 23.91
CA GLU A 23 -3.97 -32.27 23.15
C GLU A 23 -2.68 -32.11 22.33
N GLY A 24 -1.57 -32.17 23.06
CA GLY A 24 -0.25 -32.07 22.50
C GLY A 24 -0.02 -33.29 21.62
N GLU A 25 0.41 -33.05 20.41
CA GLU A 25 0.95 -33.94 19.40
C GLU A 25 0.01 -34.47 18.33
N ALA A 26 -1.30 -34.63 18.56
CA ALA A 26 -2.21 -35.12 17.51
C ALA A 26 -2.64 -34.03 16.51
N HIS A 27 -2.62 -32.74 16.87
CA HIS A 27 -3.05 -31.65 15.98
C HIS A 27 -1.96 -31.14 15.03
N ARG A 28 -0.68 -31.48 15.24
CA ARG A 28 0.41 -31.02 14.35
C ARG A 28 0.37 -31.64 12.94
N SER A 29 -0.28 -32.77 12.77
CA SER A 29 -0.31 -33.49 11.49
C SER A 29 -1.53 -33.20 10.61
N GLY A 30 -2.52 -32.46 11.10
CA GLY A 30 -3.79 -32.20 10.40
C GLY A 30 -4.13 -30.75 10.12
N ALA A 31 -3.46 -29.78 10.75
CA ALA A 31 -3.73 -28.37 10.50
C ALA A 31 -3.32 -27.99 9.07
N PRO A 32 -4.18 -27.30 8.28
CA PRO A 32 -3.81 -26.84 6.95
C PRO A 32 -2.54 -25.99 7.05
N SER A 33 -1.61 -26.15 6.08
CA SER A 33 -0.42 -25.31 6.03
C SER A 33 -0.82 -23.83 5.98
N THR A 34 -0.01 -22.94 6.55
CA THR A 34 -0.23 -21.48 6.50
C THR A 34 -0.58 -21.01 5.10
N PHE A 35 0.09 -21.53 4.08
CA PHE A 35 -0.18 -21.19 2.68
C PHE A 35 -1.58 -21.61 2.22
N LYS A 36 -2.04 -22.82 2.61
CA LYS A 36 -3.39 -23.30 2.25
C LYS A 36 -4.47 -22.43 2.92
N ARG A 37 -4.28 -22.08 4.19
CA ARG A 37 -5.20 -21.15 4.90
C ARG A 37 -5.21 -19.79 4.24
N THR A 38 -4.03 -19.23 3.88
CA THR A 38 -3.94 -17.97 3.15
C THR A 38 -4.80 -17.97 1.87
N LEU A 39 -4.76 -19.06 1.10
CA LEU A 39 -5.58 -19.18 -0.12
C LEU A 39 -7.08 -19.25 0.18
N THR A 40 -7.46 -19.99 1.22
CA THR A 40 -8.88 -20.14 1.61
C THR A 40 -9.43 -18.82 2.12
N GLU A 41 -8.78 -18.19 3.09
CA GLU A 41 -9.19 -16.91 3.68
C GLU A 41 -9.16 -15.77 2.65
N PHE A 42 -8.19 -15.78 1.72
CA PHE A 42 -8.15 -14.81 0.61
C PHE A 42 -9.45 -14.82 -0.21
N GLN A 43 -10.05 -16.00 -0.40
CA GLN A 43 -11.32 -16.16 -1.12
C GLN A 43 -12.51 -15.83 -0.22
N GLU A 44 -12.52 -16.30 1.03
CA GLU A 44 -13.61 -16.08 1.98
C GLU A 44 -13.77 -14.59 2.33
N ASP A 45 -12.67 -13.86 2.49
CA ASP A 45 -12.63 -12.41 2.72
C ASP A 45 -12.91 -11.57 1.46
N ASN A 46 -13.13 -12.21 0.31
CA ASN A 46 -13.35 -11.53 -0.98
C ASN A 46 -12.26 -10.49 -1.31
N LEU A 47 -10.98 -10.84 -1.07
CA LEU A 47 -9.87 -9.89 -1.24
C LEU A 47 -9.68 -9.45 -2.69
N SER A 48 -10.24 -10.16 -3.68
CA SER A 48 -10.31 -9.70 -5.07
C SER A 48 -11.14 -8.43 -5.23
N ASP A 49 -12.24 -8.30 -4.49
CA ASP A 49 -13.11 -7.12 -4.52
C ASP A 49 -12.45 -5.94 -3.79
N TRP A 50 -11.73 -6.23 -2.70
CA TRP A 50 -10.89 -5.24 -2.04
C TRP A 50 -9.75 -4.75 -2.93
N ALA A 51 -9.13 -5.62 -3.72
CA ALA A 51 -8.14 -5.24 -4.72
C ALA A 51 -8.74 -4.31 -5.80
N ALA A 52 -9.99 -4.56 -6.23
CA ALA A 52 -10.70 -3.69 -7.16
C ALA A 52 -11.02 -2.33 -6.54
N ALA A 53 -11.49 -2.30 -5.28
CA ALA A 53 -11.71 -1.07 -4.54
C ALA A 53 -10.41 -0.26 -4.38
N LEU A 54 -9.30 -0.91 -4.04
CA LEU A 54 -7.99 -0.29 -3.95
C LEU A 54 -7.52 0.27 -5.30
N THR A 55 -7.81 -0.43 -6.40
CA THR A 55 -7.51 0.03 -7.76
C THR A 55 -8.26 1.32 -8.08
N TYR A 56 -9.54 1.40 -7.72
CA TYR A 56 -10.32 2.63 -7.86
C TYR A 56 -9.73 3.79 -7.06
N TYR A 57 -9.43 3.60 -5.77
CA TYR A 57 -8.82 4.64 -4.96
C TYR A 57 -7.39 4.99 -5.42
N GLY A 58 -6.62 4.02 -5.90
CA GLY A 58 -5.32 4.21 -6.50
C GLY A 58 -5.38 5.09 -7.73
N LEU A 59 -6.31 4.82 -8.65
CA LEU A 59 -6.53 5.63 -9.84
C LEU A 59 -6.95 7.07 -9.47
N LEU A 60 -7.89 7.23 -8.53
CA LEU A 60 -8.29 8.55 -8.06
C LEU A 60 -7.16 9.35 -7.41
N SER A 61 -6.20 8.67 -6.78
CA SER A 61 -5.04 9.30 -6.15
C SER A 61 -3.97 9.75 -7.15
N LEU A 62 -3.97 9.20 -8.38
CA LEU A 62 -3.00 9.59 -9.43
C LEU A 62 -3.13 11.05 -9.82
N PHE A 63 -4.36 11.55 -10.01
CA PHE A 63 -4.58 12.94 -10.43
C PHE A 63 -4.03 13.94 -9.42
N PRO A 64 -4.37 13.88 -8.11
CA PRO A 64 -3.76 14.73 -7.10
C PRO A 64 -2.24 14.55 -7.00
N ALA A 65 -1.73 13.33 -7.13
CA ALA A 65 -0.29 13.06 -7.09
C ALA A 65 0.45 13.71 -8.26
N LEU A 66 -0.12 13.67 -9.46
CA LEU A 66 0.41 14.36 -10.64
C LEU A 66 0.40 15.89 -10.43
N ILE A 67 -0.69 16.46 -9.92
CA ILE A 67 -0.78 17.90 -9.60
C ILE A 67 0.28 18.28 -8.57
N ALA A 68 0.47 17.50 -7.51
CA ALA A 68 1.49 17.75 -6.50
C ALA A 68 2.92 17.68 -7.09
N MET A 69 3.18 16.71 -7.96
CA MET A 69 4.47 16.56 -8.66
C MET A 69 4.76 17.74 -9.57
N VAL A 70 3.77 18.15 -10.39
CA VAL A 70 3.84 19.31 -11.26
C VAL A 70 4.13 20.57 -10.46
N SER A 71 3.42 20.76 -9.34
CA SER A 71 3.60 21.92 -8.46
C SER A 71 4.99 21.95 -7.81
N LEU A 72 5.55 20.80 -7.43
CA LEU A 72 6.92 20.70 -6.93
C LEU A 72 7.95 21.11 -7.99
N ILE A 73 7.79 20.63 -9.20
CA ILE A 73 8.67 20.98 -10.33
C ILE A 73 8.55 22.48 -10.63
N GLY A 74 7.35 23.08 -10.55
CA GLY A 74 7.10 24.50 -10.76
C GLY A 74 7.73 25.42 -9.70
N ILE A 75 7.95 24.92 -8.47
CA ILE A 75 8.61 25.69 -7.40
C ILE A 75 10.14 25.75 -7.60
N PHE A 76 10.74 24.66 -8.08
CA PHE A 76 12.20 24.53 -8.20
C PHE A 76 12.70 24.72 -9.63
N GLY A 77 11.84 24.75 -10.64
CA GLY A 77 12.15 24.86 -12.05
C GLY A 77 11.82 26.24 -12.64
N ASP A 78 12.34 26.52 -13.83
CA ASP A 78 11.93 27.68 -14.62
C ASP A 78 10.46 27.49 -15.04
N PRO A 79 9.56 28.45 -14.74
CA PRO A 79 8.13 28.34 -15.00
C PRO A 79 7.78 28.05 -16.47
N GLN A 80 8.50 28.67 -17.41
CA GLN A 80 8.22 28.53 -18.85
C GLN A 80 8.67 27.14 -19.37
N THR A 81 9.86 26.71 -18.96
CA THR A 81 10.41 25.38 -19.34
C THR A 81 9.59 24.24 -18.70
N THR A 82 9.11 24.46 -17.48
CA THR A 82 8.28 23.49 -16.76
C THR A 82 6.91 23.34 -17.43
N THR A 83 6.24 24.44 -17.74
CA THR A 83 4.92 24.43 -18.40
C THR A 83 4.98 23.72 -19.75
N SER A 84 5.97 24.04 -20.60
CA SER A 84 6.09 23.42 -21.93
C SER A 84 6.36 21.90 -21.85
N LYS A 85 7.28 21.47 -20.98
CA LYS A 85 7.56 20.02 -20.79
C LYS A 85 6.38 19.24 -20.20
N LEU A 86 5.62 19.87 -19.30
CA LEU A 86 4.44 19.23 -18.73
C LEU A 86 3.31 19.12 -19.74
N THR A 87 3.08 20.14 -20.53
CA THR A 87 2.12 20.10 -21.64
C THR A 87 2.53 19.03 -22.66
N GLU A 88 3.83 18.91 -22.99
CA GLU A 88 4.37 17.86 -23.86
C GLU A 88 4.10 16.45 -23.30
N ILE A 89 4.40 16.21 -22.03
CA ILE A 89 4.14 14.91 -21.35
C ILE A 89 2.64 14.58 -21.34
N ILE A 90 1.78 15.56 -21.02
CA ILE A 90 0.32 15.36 -20.99
C ILE A 90 -0.22 15.06 -22.38
N THR A 91 0.34 15.69 -23.41
CA THR A 91 -0.05 15.48 -24.82
C THR A 91 0.44 14.13 -25.34
N GLU A 92 1.59 13.65 -24.86
CA GLU A 92 2.11 12.30 -25.22
C GLU A 92 1.38 11.14 -24.55
N ILE A 93 0.92 11.35 -23.31
CA ILE A 93 0.31 10.27 -22.50
C ILE A 93 -1.23 10.28 -22.58
N GLY A 94 -1.85 11.44 -22.85
CA GLY A 94 -3.30 11.65 -22.81
C GLY A 94 -3.90 12.17 -24.10
N PRO A 95 -5.25 12.20 -24.21
CA PRO A 95 -5.93 12.85 -25.31
C PRO A 95 -5.67 14.38 -25.30
N GLU A 96 -5.64 15.02 -26.49
CA GLU A 96 -5.42 16.47 -26.64
C GLU A 96 -6.33 17.34 -25.74
N SER A 97 -7.56 16.88 -25.49
CA SER A 97 -8.50 17.53 -24.57
C SER A 97 -8.04 17.53 -23.09
N GLY A 98 -7.12 16.64 -22.72
CA GLY A 98 -6.50 16.62 -21.40
C GLY A 98 -5.54 17.80 -21.20
N ALA A 99 -4.74 18.12 -22.21
CA ALA A 99 -3.80 19.25 -22.17
C ALA A 99 -4.53 20.58 -21.94
N GLU A 100 -5.63 20.82 -22.65
CA GLU A 100 -6.46 22.03 -22.48
C GLU A 100 -7.03 22.18 -21.06
N THR A 101 -7.42 21.05 -20.43
CA THR A 101 -7.96 21.05 -19.06
C THR A 101 -6.91 21.45 -18.03
N PHE A 102 -5.65 21.13 -18.26
CA PHE A 102 -4.55 21.40 -17.33
C PHE A 102 -3.78 22.69 -17.64
N GLU A 103 -3.87 23.24 -18.88
CA GLU A 103 -3.17 24.45 -19.29
C GLU A 103 -3.58 25.68 -18.46
N GLY A 104 -4.87 25.85 -18.18
CA GLY A 104 -5.39 26.92 -17.34
C GLY A 104 -4.87 26.91 -15.91
N PRO A 105 -5.01 25.80 -15.16
CA PRO A 105 -4.42 25.64 -13.84
C PRO A 105 -2.90 25.81 -13.80
N ILE A 106 -2.17 25.25 -14.76
CA ILE A 106 -0.70 25.36 -14.84
C ILE A 106 -0.30 26.82 -15.05
N LYS A 107 -0.94 27.53 -15.99
CA LYS A 107 -0.67 28.94 -16.30
C LYS A 107 -1.00 29.86 -15.12
N SER A 108 -2.11 29.60 -14.41
CA SER A 108 -2.48 30.39 -13.22
C SER A 108 -1.51 30.24 -12.07
N ILE A 109 -0.89 29.05 -11.92
CA ILE A 109 0.12 28.76 -10.90
C ILE A 109 1.46 29.41 -11.26
N THR A 110 1.81 29.51 -12.55
CA THR A 110 3.09 30.05 -13.00
C THR A 110 3.11 31.58 -13.10
N GLU A 111 1.97 32.23 -13.39
CA GLU A 111 1.89 33.68 -13.59
C GLU A 111 1.69 34.53 -12.31
N ASN A 112 1.26 33.92 -11.19
CA ASN A 112 0.87 34.66 -9.98
C ASN A 112 1.56 34.11 -8.71
N GLN A 113 2.81 34.53 -8.47
CA GLN A 113 3.67 34.03 -7.39
C GLN A 113 3.07 34.13 -5.96
N SER A 114 2.25 35.10 -5.65
CA SER A 114 1.65 35.26 -4.33
C SER A 114 0.35 34.45 -4.14
N ALA A 115 -0.47 34.35 -5.19
CA ALA A 115 -1.64 33.45 -5.20
C ALA A 115 -1.25 31.99 -5.36
N ALA A 116 -0.13 31.70 -6.04
CA ALA A 116 0.45 30.37 -6.24
C ALA A 116 0.81 29.69 -4.91
N GLY A 117 1.33 30.41 -3.93
CA GLY A 117 1.71 29.84 -2.62
C GLY A 117 0.51 29.30 -1.85
N PHE A 118 -0.58 30.03 -1.76
CA PHE A 118 -1.81 29.57 -1.09
C PHE A 118 -2.50 28.45 -1.87
N ALA A 119 -2.66 28.62 -3.19
CA ALA A 119 -3.24 27.60 -4.06
C ALA A 119 -2.43 26.31 -4.04
N PHE A 120 -1.11 26.38 -3.97
CA PHE A 120 -0.22 25.24 -3.84
C PHE A 120 -0.43 24.51 -2.51
N ILE A 121 -0.43 25.22 -1.38
CA ILE A 121 -0.62 24.60 -0.06
C ILE A 121 -2.00 23.92 0.02
N PHE A 122 -3.06 24.63 -0.42
CA PHE A 122 -4.41 24.06 -0.44
C PHE A 122 -4.54 22.90 -1.43
N GLY A 123 -3.95 23.02 -2.62
CA GLY A 123 -3.89 21.96 -3.63
C GLY A 123 -3.16 20.72 -3.12
N LEU A 124 -2.00 20.91 -2.50
CA LEU A 124 -1.23 19.81 -1.89
C LEU A 124 -1.97 19.16 -0.73
N ALA A 125 -2.62 19.94 0.13
CA ALA A 125 -3.43 19.41 1.23
C ALA A 125 -4.63 18.62 0.71
N ALA A 126 -5.33 19.12 -0.31
CA ALA A 126 -6.44 18.43 -0.97
C ALA A 126 -5.96 17.14 -1.68
N ALA A 127 -4.79 17.20 -2.33
CA ALA A 127 -4.16 16.05 -2.96
C ALA A 127 -3.81 14.96 -1.95
N LEU A 128 -3.16 15.32 -0.83
CA LEU A 128 -2.86 14.39 0.26
C LEU A 128 -4.13 13.81 0.88
N TRP A 129 -5.14 14.65 1.08
CA TRP A 129 -6.43 14.20 1.58
C TRP A 129 -7.07 13.17 0.66
N SER A 130 -7.11 13.41 -0.64
CA SER A 130 -7.65 12.50 -1.64
C SER A 130 -6.83 11.21 -1.74
N ALA A 131 -5.50 11.32 -1.86
CA ALA A 131 -4.59 10.18 -1.93
C ALA A 131 -4.68 9.28 -0.69
N SER A 132 -4.91 9.87 0.51
CA SER A 132 -5.08 9.11 1.74
C SER A 132 -6.35 8.23 1.75
N GLY A 133 -7.24 8.39 0.77
CA GLY A 133 -8.37 7.49 0.52
C GLY A 133 -7.94 6.06 0.19
N TYR A 134 -6.82 5.89 -0.54
CA TYR A 134 -6.22 4.57 -0.79
C TYR A 134 -5.78 3.89 0.51
N VAL A 135 -5.03 4.60 1.37
CA VAL A 135 -4.61 4.07 2.68
C VAL A 135 -5.83 3.76 3.56
N GLY A 136 -6.89 4.58 3.46
CA GLY A 136 -8.16 4.33 4.15
C GLY A 136 -8.87 3.05 3.66
N ALA A 137 -8.87 2.79 2.36
CA ALA A 137 -9.39 1.54 1.79
C ALA A 137 -8.54 0.34 2.21
N PHE A 138 -7.21 0.48 2.17
CA PHE A 138 -6.28 -0.54 2.61
C PHE A 138 -6.44 -0.85 4.12
N THR A 139 -6.69 0.16 4.95
CA THR A 139 -7.00 -0.02 6.38
C THR A 139 -8.24 -0.90 6.57
N ARG A 140 -9.30 -0.68 5.79
CA ARG A 140 -10.52 -1.50 5.87
C ARG A 140 -10.26 -2.95 5.46
N ALA A 141 -9.54 -3.16 4.35
CA ALA A 141 -9.13 -4.50 3.92
C ALA A 141 -8.25 -5.18 4.97
N SER A 142 -7.29 -4.46 5.57
CA SER A 142 -6.43 -4.97 6.65
C SER A 142 -7.23 -5.39 7.89
N ASN A 143 -8.24 -4.61 8.24
CA ASN A 143 -9.10 -4.94 9.39
C ASN A 143 -9.96 -6.20 9.14
N ILE A 144 -10.36 -6.47 7.89
CA ILE A 144 -11.04 -7.72 7.51
C ILE A 144 -10.05 -8.87 7.61
N ILE A 145 -8.87 -8.76 7.02
CA ILE A 145 -7.79 -9.77 7.06
C ILE A 145 -7.44 -10.18 8.50
N TYR A 146 -7.45 -9.23 9.44
CA TYR A 146 -7.18 -9.49 10.86
C TYR A 146 -8.44 -9.69 11.70
N GLU A 147 -9.61 -9.84 11.06
CA GLU A 147 -10.90 -10.09 11.73
C GLU A 147 -11.19 -9.10 12.87
N THR A 148 -10.73 -7.85 12.73
CA THR A 148 -10.79 -6.85 13.79
C THR A 148 -11.60 -5.63 13.35
N PRO A 149 -12.62 -5.20 14.10
CA PRO A 149 -13.36 -4.00 13.78
C PRO A 149 -12.51 -2.74 13.99
N GLU A 150 -12.82 -1.66 13.25
CA GLU A 150 -12.15 -0.38 13.41
C GLU A 150 -12.62 0.31 14.69
N GLY A 151 -11.72 0.49 15.64
CA GLY A 151 -11.98 1.16 16.92
C GLY A 151 -11.33 2.54 17.04
N ARG A 152 -10.41 2.88 16.15
CA ARG A 152 -9.70 4.17 16.18
C ARG A 152 -10.65 5.30 15.79
N PRO A 153 -10.80 6.33 16.63
CA PRO A 153 -11.64 7.48 16.31
C PRO A 153 -11.06 8.25 15.11
N PHE A 154 -11.91 8.98 14.38
CA PHE A 154 -11.56 9.72 13.18
C PHE A 154 -10.29 10.59 13.34
N TRP A 155 -10.15 11.29 14.50
CA TRP A 155 -9.01 12.18 14.76
C TRP A 155 -7.68 11.44 15.02
N LYS A 156 -7.67 10.14 15.28
CA LYS A 156 -6.46 9.30 15.30
C LYS A 156 -6.24 8.65 13.94
N LEU A 157 -7.30 8.11 13.35
CA LEU A 157 -7.23 7.34 12.12
C LEU A 157 -6.84 8.23 10.92
N ARG A 158 -7.47 9.39 10.78
CA ARG A 158 -7.23 10.26 9.62
C ARG A 158 -5.81 10.83 9.54
N PRO A 159 -5.22 11.37 10.63
CA PRO A 159 -3.82 11.77 10.63
C PRO A 159 -2.85 10.62 10.34
N LEU A 160 -3.13 9.41 10.85
CA LEU A 160 -2.34 8.22 10.54
C LEU A 160 -2.36 7.92 9.03
N GLN A 161 -3.55 7.90 8.42
CA GLN A 161 -3.71 7.66 6.98
C GLN A 161 -2.94 8.70 6.13
N ILE A 162 -3.03 9.98 6.49
CA ILE A 162 -2.30 11.06 5.82
C ILE A 162 -0.79 10.90 6.01
N GLY A 163 -0.34 10.57 7.22
CA GLY A 163 1.08 10.35 7.52
C GLY A 163 1.66 9.16 6.75
N VAL A 164 0.92 8.06 6.69
CA VAL A 164 1.30 6.87 5.88
C VAL A 164 1.33 7.22 4.39
N THR A 165 0.33 7.97 3.90
CA THR A 165 0.30 8.42 2.50
C THR A 165 1.52 9.26 2.16
N LEU A 166 1.88 10.20 3.03
CA LEU A 166 3.08 11.04 2.84
C LEU A 166 4.35 10.17 2.79
N ALA A 167 4.49 9.21 3.70
CA ALA A 167 5.60 8.27 3.69
C ALA A 167 5.64 7.45 2.38
N MET A 168 4.49 6.97 1.88
CA MET A 168 4.37 6.27 0.60
C MET A 168 4.81 7.15 -0.57
N ILE A 169 4.36 8.42 -0.61
CA ILE A 169 4.75 9.38 -1.66
C ILE A 169 6.26 9.61 -1.65
N ILE A 170 6.88 9.80 -0.47
CA ILE A 170 8.33 9.99 -0.36
C ILE A 170 9.07 8.74 -0.85
N MET A 171 8.68 7.55 -0.41
CA MET A 171 9.31 6.29 -0.85
C MET A 171 9.12 6.05 -2.34
N MET A 172 7.95 6.36 -2.89
CA MET A 172 7.69 6.28 -4.34
C MET A 172 8.56 7.28 -5.12
N ALA A 173 8.74 8.50 -4.62
CA ALA A 173 9.64 9.48 -5.23
C ALA A 173 11.11 8.98 -5.23
N LEU A 174 11.55 8.36 -4.14
CA LEU A 174 12.89 7.74 -4.07
C LEU A 174 13.04 6.60 -5.09
N LEU A 175 12.02 5.76 -5.26
CA LEU A 175 12.00 4.71 -6.29
C LEU A 175 12.07 5.33 -7.70
N ALA A 176 11.29 6.37 -7.97
CA ALA A 176 11.28 7.07 -9.25
C ALA A 176 12.65 7.70 -9.56
N ILE A 177 13.28 8.35 -8.56
CA ILE A 177 14.63 8.89 -8.67
C ILE A 177 15.64 7.77 -8.98
N GLY A 178 15.56 6.65 -8.27
CA GLY A 178 16.43 5.48 -8.51
C GLY A 178 16.30 4.90 -9.91
N LEU A 179 15.08 4.92 -10.48
CA LEU A 179 14.83 4.50 -11.87
C LEU A 179 15.40 5.49 -12.88
N VAL A 180 15.19 6.81 -12.67
CA VAL A 180 15.66 7.86 -13.58
C VAL A 180 17.18 7.99 -13.57
N LEU A 181 17.82 7.86 -12.40
CA LEU A 181 19.28 7.92 -12.25
C LEU A 181 19.96 6.66 -12.81
N THR A 182 19.93 6.49 -14.13
CA THR A 182 20.52 5.37 -14.85
C THR A 182 21.34 5.85 -16.06
N GLY A 183 22.38 5.10 -16.42
CA GLY A 183 23.16 5.32 -17.64
C GLY A 183 23.61 6.77 -17.82
N PRO A 184 23.32 7.42 -18.95
CA PRO A 184 23.78 8.77 -19.26
C PRO A 184 23.34 9.84 -18.25
N VAL A 185 22.20 9.65 -17.60
CA VAL A 185 21.68 10.61 -16.58
C VAL A 185 22.56 10.57 -15.34
N VAL A 186 22.95 9.40 -14.88
CA VAL A 186 23.83 9.29 -13.71
C VAL A 186 25.23 9.85 -14.03
N GLU A 187 25.73 9.63 -15.24
CA GLU A 187 27.01 10.21 -15.68
C GLU A 187 26.97 11.74 -15.75
N ALA A 188 25.87 12.31 -16.26
CA ALA A 188 25.65 13.75 -16.32
C ALA A 188 25.62 14.41 -14.92
N VAL A 189 25.16 13.70 -13.91
CA VAL A 189 25.18 14.16 -12.51
C VAL A 189 26.53 13.88 -11.84
N ALA A 190 27.16 12.75 -12.11
CA ALA A 190 28.40 12.31 -11.48
C ALA A 190 29.62 13.12 -11.94
N ASN A 191 29.70 13.46 -13.23
CA ASN A 191 30.84 14.16 -13.81
C ASN A 191 31.08 15.55 -13.19
N PRO A 192 30.07 16.43 -13.03
CA PRO A 192 30.27 17.76 -12.43
C PRO A 192 30.72 17.72 -10.96
N ILE A 193 30.37 16.66 -10.22
CA ILE A 193 30.76 16.50 -8.82
C ILE A 193 32.01 15.63 -8.62
N GLY A 194 32.66 15.25 -9.73
CA GLY A 194 33.93 14.53 -9.71
C GLY A 194 33.84 13.06 -9.26
N LEU A 195 32.69 12.41 -9.40
CA LEU A 195 32.57 10.98 -9.13
C LEU A 195 33.26 10.16 -10.23
N SER A 196 33.97 9.12 -9.82
CA SER A 196 34.65 8.22 -10.74
C SER A 196 33.66 7.33 -11.53
N SER A 197 34.08 6.86 -12.70
CA SER A 197 33.30 5.86 -13.46
C SER A 197 33.00 4.61 -12.65
N THR A 198 33.92 4.18 -11.78
CA THR A 198 33.69 3.07 -10.83
C THR A 198 32.51 3.33 -9.88
N ALA A 199 32.34 4.58 -9.41
CA ALA A 199 31.19 4.92 -8.56
C ALA A 199 29.87 4.82 -9.35
N VAL A 200 29.85 5.20 -10.61
CA VAL A 200 28.71 5.06 -11.52
C VAL A 200 28.38 3.58 -11.75
N ASP A 201 29.38 2.73 -11.97
CA ASP A 201 29.18 1.28 -12.16
C ASP A 201 28.63 0.63 -10.90
N VAL A 202 29.19 0.98 -9.71
CA VAL A 202 28.67 0.50 -8.43
C VAL A 202 27.21 0.94 -8.22
N TRP A 203 26.88 2.19 -8.53
CA TRP A 203 25.50 2.68 -8.46
C TRP A 203 24.56 1.89 -9.35
N ASN A 204 24.94 1.64 -10.60
CA ASN A 204 24.11 0.92 -11.57
C ASN A 204 23.74 -0.50 -11.12
N VAL A 205 24.55 -1.13 -10.29
CA VAL A 205 24.26 -2.43 -9.68
C VAL A 205 23.53 -2.26 -8.33
N ALA A 206 24.04 -1.40 -7.46
CA ALA A 206 23.56 -1.24 -6.08
C ALA A 206 22.14 -0.66 -6.00
N LYS A 207 21.71 0.15 -6.97
CA LYS A 207 20.35 0.72 -6.99
C LYS A 207 19.25 -0.34 -6.96
N TRP A 208 19.42 -1.51 -7.62
CA TRP A 208 18.40 -2.54 -7.70
C TRP A 208 18.06 -3.15 -6.33
N PRO A 209 19.03 -3.64 -5.54
CA PRO A 209 18.71 -4.11 -4.19
C PRO A 209 18.22 -3.00 -3.27
N VAL A 210 18.70 -1.74 -3.43
CA VAL A 210 18.17 -0.60 -2.66
C VAL A 210 16.72 -0.32 -2.99
N MET A 211 16.36 -0.30 -4.27
CA MET A 211 14.97 -0.12 -4.70
C MET A 211 14.07 -1.26 -4.22
N ALA A 212 14.54 -2.51 -4.29
CA ALA A 212 13.82 -3.64 -3.74
C ALA A 212 13.61 -3.48 -2.22
N ALA A 213 14.62 -3.05 -1.47
CA ALA A 213 14.51 -2.79 -0.04
C ALA A 213 13.51 -1.66 0.29
N ILE A 214 13.51 -0.56 -0.49
CA ILE A 214 12.54 0.53 -0.34
C ILE A 214 11.12 0.02 -0.62
N PHE A 215 10.93 -0.81 -1.66
CA PHE A 215 9.63 -1.38 -1.99
C PHE A 215 9.13 -2.34 -0.88
N ILE A 216 10.01 -3.20 -0.35
CA ILE A 216 9.69 -4.07 0.79
C ILE A 216 9.25 -3.23 1.99
N LEU A 217 10.04 -2.20 2.33
CA LEU A 217 9.74 -1.30 3.44
C LEU A 217 8.38 -0.60 3.25
N MET A 218 8.07 -0.16 2.04
CA MET A 218 6.81 0.47 1.70
C MET A 218 5.62 -0.46 1.99
N VAL A 219 5.73 -1.71 1.58
CA VAL A 219 4.71 -2.74 1.83
C VAL A 219 4.61 -3.06 3.33
N ASP A 220 5.74 -3.20 4.03
CA ASP A 220 5.75 -3.50 5.46
C ASP A 220 5.23 -2.34 6.33
N VAL A 221 5.45 -1.09 5.92
CA VAL A 221 4.83 0.07 6.56
C VAL A 221 3.30 0.01 6.43
N LEU A 222 2.77 -0.34 5.26
CA LEU A 222 1.32 -0.55 5.10
C LEU A 222 0.83 -1.68 6.01
N TYR A 223 1.45 -2.85 5.97
CA TYR A 223 1.05 -4.01 6.76
C TYR A 223 1.08 -3.77 8.27
N TYR A 224 2.03 -2.99 8.74
CA TYR A 224 2.16 -2.68 10.16
C TYR A 224 1.19 -1.61 10.63
N THR A 225 0.99 -0.55 9.85
CA THR A 225 0.28 0.65 10.33
C THR A 225 -1.22 0.59 10.13
N THR A 226 -1.69 -0.13 9.11
CA THR A 226 -3.09 -0.08 8.68
C THR A 226 -4.04 -0.89 9.56
N PRO A 227 -3.76 -2.15 10.00
CA PRO A 227 -4.71 -2.91 10.79
C PRO A 227 -4.85 -2.34 12.21
N ASN A 228 -6.06 -2.46 12.78
CA ASN A 228 -6.36 -2.04 14.16
C ASN A 228 -5.94 -3.11 15.19
N VAL A 229 -4.84 -3.81 14.98
CA VAL A 229 -4.34 -4.84 15.91
C VAL A 229 -2.95 -4.52 16.42
N LYS A 230 -2.62 -4.97 17.63
CA LYS A 230 -1.31 -4.88 18.24
C LYS A 230 -0.42 -6.00 17.72
N LEU A 231 0.28 -5.75 16.63
CA LEU A 231 1.28 -6.68 16.11
C LEU A 231 2.49 -6.79 17.07
N ARG A 232 3.20 -7.92 17.02
CA ARG A 232 4.37 -8.23 17.89
C ARG A 232 5.60 -7.33 17.66
N GLY A 233 5.43 -6.18 17.03
CA GLY A 233 6.45 -5.21 16.71
C GLY A 233 6.66 -5.03 15.21
N PHE A 234 7.31 -3.93 14.84
CA PHE A 234 7.65 -3.66 13.44
C PHE A 234 8.79 -4.56 12.98
N LYS A 235 8.60 -5.23 11.85
CA LYS A 235 9.64 -6.01 11.18
C LYS A 235 9.97 -5.33 9.86
N TRP A 236 11.26 -5.09 9.62
CA TRP A 236 11.75 -4.45 8.39
C TRP A 236 11.54 -5.29 7.13
N VAL A 237 11.40 -6.59 7.30
CA VAL A 237 11.13 -7.54 6.22
C VAL A 237 10.19 -8.61 6.77
N THR A 238 8.95 -8.61 6.33
CA THR A 238 8.00 -9.66 6.68
C THR A 238 7.97 -10.74 5.59
N PRO A 239 7.70 -12.00 5.94
CA PRO A 239 7.53 -13.06 4.93
C PRO A 239 6.41 -12.75 3.94
N GLY A 240 5.33 -12.11 4.40
CA GLY A 240 4.24 -11.71 3.52
C GLY A 240 4.66 -10.65 2.51
N ALA A 241 5.52 -9.67 2.89
CA ALA A 241 6.05 -8.70 1.94
C ALA A 241 6.94 -9.36 0.87
N LEU A 242 7.78 -10.32 1.26
CA LEU A 242 8.58 -11.09 0.30
C LEU A 242 7.71 -11.88 -0.67
N VAL A 243 6.67 -12.54 -0.16
CA VAL A 243 5.71 -13.28 -1.00
C VAL A 243 4.95 -12.34 -1.91
N ALA A 244 4.50 -11.17 -1.41
CA ALA A 244 3.84 -10.15 -2.23
C ALA A 244 4.71 -9.73 -3.43
N ILE A 245 6.01 -9.48 -3.21
CA ILE A 245 6.94 -9.08 -4.26
C ILE A 245 7.16 -10.20 -5.28
N VAL A 246 7.34 -11.43 -4.82
CA VAL A 246 7.52 -12.58 -5.72
C VAL A 246 6.27 -12.80 -6.57
N VAL A 247 5.09 -12.79 -5.94
CA VAL A 247 3.81 -12.92 -6.64
C VAL A 247 3.61 -11.77 -7.62
N TRP A 248 3.89 -10.54 -7.19
CA TRP A 248 3.80 -9.35 -8.04
C TRP A 248 4.75 -9.41 -9.24
N ALA A 249 5.99 -9.82 -9.04
CA ALA A 249 6.98 -9.92 -10.11
C ALA A 249 6.57 -10.98 -11.16
N ILE A 250 6.14 -12.16 -10.70
CA ILE A 250 5.65 -13.23 -11.59
C ILE A 250 4.39 -12.77 -12.34
N ALA A 251 3.41 -12.22 -11.62
CA ALA A 251 2.16 -11.76 -12.22
C ALA A 251 2.38 -10.60 -13.20
N SER A 252 3.28 -9.65 -12.89
CA SER A 252 3.65 -8.56 -13.79
C SER A 252 4.36 -9.08 -15.06
N ALA A 253 5.26 -10.06 -14.94
CA ALA A 253 5.91 -10.67 -16.09
C ALA A 253 4.91 -11.40 -17.01
N LEU A 254 4.00 -12.18 -16.42
CA LEU A 254 2.92 -12.85 -17.16
C LEU A 254 1.97 -11.83 -17.82
N PHE A 255 1.65 -10.76 -17.11
CA PHE A 255 0.79 -9.68 -17.62
C PHE A 255 1.48 -8.93 -18.77
N ALA A 256 2.76 -8.61 -18.64
CA ALA A 256 3.54 -7.99 -19.72
C ALA A 256 3.60 -8.89 -20.97
N PHE A 257 3.80 -10.20 -20.78
CA PHE A 257 3.72 -11.18 -21.86
C PHE A 257 2.32 -11.22 -22.50
N TYR A 258 1.26 -11.20 -21.70
CA TYR A 258 -0.11 -11.14 -22.18
C TYR A 258 -0.33 -9.90 -23.04
N VAL A 259 0.00 -8.71 -22.54
CA VAL A 259 -0.19 -7.42 -23.25
C VAL A 259 0.62 -7.38 -24.55
N SER A 260 1.87 -7.87 -24.56
CA SER A 260 2.73 -7.87 -25.75
C SER A 260 2.20 -8.75 -26.88
N ASN A 261 1.43 -9.80 -26.57
CA ASN A 261 0.85 -10.69 -27.55
C ASN A 261 -0.57 -10.29 -28.00
N PHE A 262 -1.18 -9.29 -27.34
CA PHE A 262 -2.54 -8.84 -27.59
C PHE A 262 -2.61 -7.54 -28.43
N SER A 263 -1.77 -7.37 -29.43
CA SER A 263 -1.67 -6.17 -30.29
C SER A 263 -2.97 -5.81 -31.05
N SER A 264 -4.00 -6.66 -30.99
CA SER A 264 -5.31 -6.36 -31.60
C SER A 264 -6.23 -5.49 -30.73
N TYR A 265 -5.90 -5.29 -29.45
CA TYR A 265 -6.71 -4.49 -28.50
C TYR A 265 -6.70 -2.99 -28.89
N ASP A 266 -5.56 -2.47 -29.36
CA ASP A 266 -5.43 -1.09 -29.82
C ASP A 266 -6.40 -0.76 -30.98
N LYS A 267 -6.68 -1.73 -31.85
CA LYS A 267 -7.58 -1.54 -33.00
C LYS A 267 -9.05 -1.37 -32.60
N THR A 268 -9.43 -1.93 -31.45
CA THR A 268 -10.83 -1.95 -31.00
C THR A 268 -11.13 -0.85 -29.98
N TYR A 269 -10.20 -0.57 -29.07
CA TYR A 269 -10.38 0.32 -27.93
C TYR A 269 -9.58 1.63 -28.00
N GLY A 270 -8.64 1.77 -28.99
CA GLY A 270 -7.83 2.99 -29.15
C GLY A 270 -7.17 3.44 -27.84
N THR A 271 -7.33 4.72 -27.48
CA THR A 271 -6.77 5.31 -26.26
C THR A 271 -7.30 4.70 -24.95
N LEU A 272 -8.47 4.06 -24.98
CA LEU A 272 -9.02 3.37 -23.78
C LEU A 272 -8.27 2.07 -23.47
N ALA A 273 -7.58 1.47 -24.44
CA ALA A 273 -6.80 0.25 -24.22
C ALA A 273 -5.73 0.45 -23.12
N GLY A 274 -5.01 1.56 -23.17
CA GLY A 274 -3.99 1.89 -22.17
C GLY A 274 -4.58 2.03 -20.76
N LEU A 275 -5.74 2.66 -20.63
CA LEU A 275 -6.43 2.79 -19.33
C LEU A 275 -6.87 1.42 -18.78
N VAL A 276 -7.40 0.53 -19.62
CA VAL A 276 -7.79 -0.83 -19.21
C VAL A 276 -6.57 -1.63 -18.77
N VAL A 277 -5.46 -1.56 -19.51
CA VAL A 277 -4.19 -2.20 -19.16
C VAL A 277 -3.69 -1.68 -17.80
N LEU A 278 -3.72 -0.37 -17.60
CA LEU A 278 -3.32 0.26 -16.32
C LEU A 278 -4.19 -0.21 -15.14
N LEU A 279 -5.52 -0.25 -15.32
CA LEU A 279 -6.45 -0.72 -14.28
C LEU A 279 -6.22 -2.19 -13.93
N LEU A 280 -6.02 -3.04 -14.93
CA LEU A 280 -5.72 -4.46 -14.71
C LEU A 280 -4.38 -4.64 -13.98
N TRP A 281 -3.36 -3.87 -14.36
CA TRP A 281 -2.05 -3.93 -13.68
C TRP A 281 -2.14 -3.47 -12.22
N PHE A 282 -2.91 -2.41 -11.93
CA PHE A 282 -3.17 -1.96 -10.57
C PHE A 282 -3.93 -3.02 -9.77
N TRP A 283 -4.92 -3.65 -10.37
CA TRP A 283 -5.67 -4.72 -9.72
C TRP A 283 -4.79 -5.91 -9.38
N ILE A 284 -3.96 -6.37 -10.31
CA ILE A 284 -2.97 -7.43 -10.09
C ILE A 284 -1.98 -7.05 -8.97
N THR A 285 -1.51 -5.80 -8.98
CA THR A 285 -0.62 -5.29 -7.93
C THR A 285 -1.27 -5.34 -6.56
N ASN A 286 -2.51 -4.87 -6.45
CA ASN A 286 -3.26 -4.89 -5.20
C ASN A 286 -3.57 -6.33 -4.74
N LEU A 287 -3.87 -7.26 -5.66
CA LEU A 287 -4.02 -8.68 -5.35
C LEU A 287 -2.75 -9.25 -4.71
N ALA A 288 -1.59 -8.98 -5.29
CA ALA A 288 -0.32 -9.47 -4.75
C ALA A 288 -0.01 -8.90 -3.36
N ILE A 289 -0.27 -7.60 -3.15
CA ILE A 289 -0.08 -6.94 -1.86
C ILE A 289 -1.05 -7.51 -0.81
N LEU A 290 -2.34 -7.64 -1.12
CA LEU A 290 -3.32 -8.22 -0.19
C LEU A 290 -3.03 -9.68 0.11
N PHE A 291 -2.57 -10.47 -0.87
CA PHE A 291 -2.18 -11.86 -0.66
C PHE A 291 -1.01 -11.99 0.33
N GLY A 292 0.01 -11.14 0.20
CA GLY A 292 1.10 -11.09 1.17
C GLY A 292 0.64 -10.64 2.55
N HIS A 293 -0.32 -9.72 2.62
CA HIS A 293 -0.89 -9.27 3.89
C HIS A 293 -1.67 -10.38 4.61
N GLN A 294 -2.50 -11.12 3.85
CA GLN A 294 -3.20 -12.30 4.35
C GLN A 294 -2.22 -13.36 4.86
N MET A 295 -1.11 -13.56 4.14
CA MET A 295 -0.08 -14.51 4.59
C MET A 295 0.57 -14.11 5.91
N ASN A 296 0.77 -12.81 6.16
CA ASN A 296 1.25 -12.35 7.46
C ASN A 296 0.22 -12.60 8.57
N ALA A 297 -1.05 -12.36 8.32
CA ALA A 297 -2.14 -12.60 9.26
C ALA A 297 -2.23 -14.10 9.61
N GLU A 298 -2.21 -14.99 8.60
CA GLU A 298 -2.22 -16.43 8.81
C GLU A 298 -0.98 -16.97 9.52
N ARG A 299 0.13 -16.27 9.39
CA ARG A 299 1.34 -16.59 10.15
C ARG A 299 1.19 -16.20 11.62
N GLU A 300 0.61 -15.04 11.94
CA GLU A 300 0.28 -14.68 13.33
C GLU A 300 -0.73 -15.68 13.93
N ARG A 301 -1.76 -16.08 13.17
CA ARG A 301 -2.69 -17.17 13.57
C ARG A 301 -1.94 -18.49 13.86
N SER A 302 -0.97 -18.85 13.03
CA SER A 302 -0.16 -20.07 13.27
C SER A 302 0.61 -19.99 14.59
N VAL A 303 1.15 -18.85 14.93
CA VAL A 303 1.85 -18.64 16.22
C VAL A 303 0.87 -18.73 17.39
N GLU A 304 -0.34 -18.17 17.25
CA GLU A 304 -1.39 -18.26 18.28
C GLU A 304 -1.84 -19.71 18.51
N ILE A 305 -1.94 -20.52 17.44
CA ILE A 305 -2.21 -21.96 17.53
C ILE A 305 -1.07 -22.69 18.26
N GLU A 306 0.19 -22.37 17.95
CA GLU A 306 1.35 -22.95 18.63
C GLU A 306 1.42 -22.55 20.12
N GLU A 307 0.95 -21.34 20.47
CA GLU A 307 0.82 -20.86 21.85
C GLU A 307 -0.36 -21.50 22.60
N GLY A 308 -1.21 -22.27 21.90
CA GLY A 308 -2.37 -22.92 22.47
C GLY A 308 -3.49 -21.93 22.84
N ARG A 309 -3.63 -20.82 22.11
CA ARG A 309 -4.72 -19.88 22.39
C ARG A 309 -6.08 -20.48 22.05
N PRO A 310 -7.08 -20.33 22.92
CA PRO A 310 -8.43 -20.83 22.67
C PRO A 310 -8.99 -20.21 21.38
N ARG A 311 -9.60 -21.02 20.51
CA ARG A 311 -10.20 -20.57 19.24
C ARG A 311 -9.25 -20.03 18.16
N ALA A 312 -7.92 -20.05 18.36
CA ALA A 312 -6.95 -19.57 17.37
C ALA A 312 -7.06 -20.30 16.02
N GLU A 313 -7.62 -21.52 15.99
CA GLU A 313 -7.92 -22.25 14.75
C GLU A 313 -9.07 -21.63 13.94
N LYS A 314 -9.95 -20.83 14.58
CA LYS A 314 -11.15 -20.26 13.97
C LYS A 314 -11.05 -18.76 13.71
N GLU A 315 -10.32 -18.03 14.55
CA GLU A 315 -10.25 -16.56 14.51
C GLU A 315 -8.88 -16.08 14.99
N ILE A 316 -8.43 -14.94 14.46
CA ILE A 316 -7.21 -14.26 14.93
C ILE A 316 -7.52 -13.53 16.23
N GLN A 317 -6.72 -13.78 17.30
CA GLN A 317 -6.97 -13.26 18.65
C GLN A 317 -5.98 -12.16 19.05
N LEU A 318 -5.51 -11.37 18.11
CA LEU A 318 -4.68 -10.21 18.42
C LEU A 318 -5.51 -9.11 19.08
N GLU A 319 -4.96 -8.49 20.11
CA GLU A 319 -5.61 -7.35 20.79
C GLU A 319 -5.76 -6.15 19.84
N PRO A 320 -6.93 -5.49 19.78
CA PRO A 320 -7.09 -4.26 19.03
C PRO A 320 -6.22 -3.13 19.60
N ARG A 321 -5.79 -2.20 18.76
CA ARG A 321 -5.09 -0.96 19.21
C ARG A 321 -6.04 -0.03 19.93
N ASP A 322 -7.24 0.13 19.41
CA ASP A 322 -8.34 0.87 20.00
C ASP A 322 -9.63 0.01 19.90
N GLU A 323 -10.34 -0.16 21.00
CA GLU A 323 -11.59 -0.90 21.03
C GLU A 323 -12.75 -0.10 20.42
N PRO A 324 -13.64 -0.74 19.66
CA PRO A 324 -14.87 -0.10 19.18
C PRO A 324 -15.72 0.47 20.33
N LYS A 325 -16.37 1.60 20.08
CA LYS A 325 -17.17 2.28 21.11
C LYS A 325 -18.31 1.42 21.68
N ASP A 326 -18.87 0.54 20.85
CA ASP A 326 -20.02 -0.29 21.21
C ASP A 326 -19.67 -1.46 22.15
N GLN A 327 -18.37 -1.80 22.29
CA GLN A 327 -17.89 -2.83 23.21
C GLN A 327 -17.51 -2.27 24.61
N LYS A 328 -17.50 -0.94 24.76
CA LYS A 328 -17.17 -0.30 26.06
C LYS A 328 -18.34 -0.22 27.05
N THR A 329 -19.53 -0.67 26.66
CA THR A 329 -20.78 -0.51 27.44
C THR A 329 -21.38 -1.83 27.94
N THR A 330 -20.67 -2.93 27.86
CA THR A 330 -21.01 -4.22 28.48
C THR A 330 -19.90 -4.68 29.42
#